data_e0a5cbc4c0bdd007d360e83918e7adce
#
_entry.id   e0a5cbc4c0bdd007d360e83918e7adce
#
_cell.length_a   1.000
_cell.length_b   1.000
_cell.length_c   1.000
_cell.angle_alpha   90.00
_cell.angle_beta   90.00
_cell.angle_gamma   90.00
#
_symmetry.space_group_name_H-M   'P 1'
#
loop_
_entity.id
_entity.type
_entity.pdbx_description
1 polymer ?
#
loop_
_entity_poly.entity_id
_entity_poly.type
_entity_poly.pdbx_seq_one_letter_code
_entity_poly.pdbx_strand_id
1 'polypeptide(L)'
;MQSQILAATTLIAGLTGVSAVAQAAPACEPAKLAQKYPSLAGRTIKVGADPQTPPYAMRDGADFNKVIGSDVDLAHAVLDCAGIKHEMFLGGWSGLMPATAGGQVDIFWDNLYYTPERAKQLDYVMYMQAATGALTQAGNPKKITSIETSCGATYAVGLGTVEEVAAKKQDAACKAESKPGITIMTYPDMAAGIRLVQSGRADIMMTDLAVVDQLAADNPKTYERAYKILTGFNIGAAVKKGNADLLNAIRDGLEVIQADSQQKAIFAKYKIDADMQVPAAVRTE
;
A
#
# COMPACT_ATOMS: atom_id res chain seq x y z
N MET A 1 -8.01 2.77 -91.47
CA MET A 1 -7.87 3.74 -90.36
C MET A 1 -8.77 3.25 -89.23
N GLN A 2 -8.20 2.52 -88.29
CA GLN A 2 -8.91 1.92 -87.17
C GLN A 2 -8.72 2.76 -85.91
N SER A 3 -9.85 3.29 -85.38
CA SER A 3 -9.88 4.01 -84.12
C SER A 3 -10.04 2.98 -82.99
N GLN A 4 -9.08 2.93 -82.08
CA GLN A 4 -9.17 2.17 -80.85
C GLN A 4 -9.78 3.05 -79.75
N ILE A 5 -10.86 2.56 -79.15
CA ILE A 5 -11.50 3.18 -77.98
C ILE A 5 -10.91 2.54 -76.74
N LEU A 6 -10.16 3.32 -75.89
CA LEU A 6 -9.69 2.91 -74.60
C LEU A 6 -10.85 3.07 -73.56
N ALA A 7 -11.25 1.96 -72.96
CA ALA A 7 -12.15 1.97 -71.77
C ALA A 7 -11.32 2.16 -70.51
N ALA A 8 -11.57 3.24 -69.80
CA ALA A 8 -10.98 3.47 -68.48
C ALA A 8 -11.86 2.85 -67.38
N THR A 9 -11.34 1.80 -66.71
CA THR A 9 -11.99 1.14 -65.60
C THR A 9 -11.61 1.86 -64.28
N THR A 10 -12.55 2.56 -63.67
CA THR A 10 -12.37 3.25 -62.41
C THR A 10 -12.55 2.26 -61.24
N LEU A 11 -11.48 1.93 -60.53
CA LEU A 11 -11.54 1.13 -59.30
C LEU A 11 -11.99 2.05 -58.16
N ILE A 12 -13.15 1.83 -57.58
CA ILE A 12 -13.63 2.46 -56.36
C ILE A 12 -13.11 1.63 -55.18
N ALA A 13 -12.06 2.12 -54.52
CA ALA A 13 -11.57 1.53 -53.24
C ALA A 13 -12.51 1.96 -52.09
N GLY A 14 -13.34 1.02 -51.66
CA GLY A 14 -14.17 1.21 -50.46
C GLY A 14 -13.31 1.27 -49.21
N LEU A 15 -13.16 2.41 -48.58
CA LEU A 15 -12.63 2.57 -47.24
C LEU A 15 -13.72 2.08 -46.25
N THR A 16 -13.59 0.85 -45.73
CA THR A 16 -14.32 0.43 -44.54
C THR A 16 -13.67 1.08 -43.31
N GLY A 17 -14.24 2.19 -42.87
CA GLY A 17 -13.84 2.83 -41.61
C GLY A 17 -14.22 1.92 -40.44
N VAL A 18 -13.23 1.31 -39.81
CA VAL A 18 -13.41 0.66 -38.51
C VAL A 18 -13.58 1.78 -37.48
N SER A 19 -14.83 2.06 -37.09
CA SER A 19 -15.11 2.95 -35.96
C SER A 19 -14.59 2.27 -34.68
N ALA A 20 -13.47 2.75 -34.16
CA ALA A 20 -13.03 2.40 -32.82
C ALA A 20 -14.09 2.95 -31.84
N VAL A 21 -14.81 2.05 -31.19
CA VAL A 21 -15.69 2.40 -30.08
C VAL A 21 -14.78 2.88 -28.95
N ALA A 22 -14.70 4.19 -28.75
CA ALA A 22 -14.02 4.75 -27.60
C ALA A 22 -14.73 4.25 -26.34
N GLN A 23 -14.05 3.41 -25.57
CA GLN A 23 -14.56 2.93 -24.29
C GLN A 23 -14.62 4.15 -23.35
N ALA A 24 -15.80 4.46 -22.82
CA ALA A 24 -15.95 5.55 -21.88
C ALA A 24 -15.02 5.31 -20.67
N ALA A 25 -14.33 6.36 -20.21
CA ALA A 25 -13.52 6.27 -19.02
C ALA A 25 -14.39 5.82 -17.83
N PRO A 26 -13.85 5.01 -16.89
CA PRO A 26 -14.58 4.60 -15.72
C PRO A 26 -15.01 5.84 -14.92
N ALA A 27 -16.22 5.82 -14.36
CA ALA A 27 -16.79 6.93 -13.60
C ALA A 27 -17.41 6.44 -12.29
N CYS A 28 -17.42 7.31 -11.28
CA CYS A 28 -18.11 7.02 -10.02
C CYS A 28 -19.61 6.83 -10.24
N GLU A 29 -20.18 5.75 -9.72
CA GLU A 29 -21.58 5.40 -9.87
C GLU A 29 -22.26 5.09 -8.52
N PRO A 30 -22.23 6.03 -7.54
CA PRO A 30 -22.71 5.76 -6.17
C PRO A 30 -24.18 5.32 -6.12
N ALA A 31 -25.02 5.79 -7.05
CA ALA A 31 -26.42 5.41 -7.13
C ALA A 31 -26.63 3.94 -7.54
N LYS A 32 -25.62 3.28 -8.11
CA LYS A 32 -25.68 1.88 -8.55
C LYS A 32 -25.16 0.87 -7.53
N LEU A 33 -24.76 1.33 -6.32
CA LEU A 33 -24.20 0.46 -5.28
C LEU A 33 -25.06 -0.78 -5.01
N ALA A 34 -26.36 -0.61 -4.72
CA ALA A 34 -27.25 -1.72 -4.41
C ALA A 34 -27.46 -2.70 -5.58
N GLN A 35 -27.32 -2.20 -6.80
CA GLN A 35 -27.43 -3.04 -8.00
C GLN A 35 -26.14 -3.83 -8.27
N LYS A 36 -24.98 -3.18 -8.12
CA LYS A 36 -23.66 -3.79 -8.37
C LYS A 36 -23.20 -4.69 -7.23
N TYR A 37 -23.44 -4.26 -5.98
CA TYR A 37 -22.94 -4.89 -4.77
C TYR A 37 -24.03 -5.00 -3.72
N PRO A 38 -25.01 -5.87 -3.91
CA PRO A 38 -26.24 -5.92 -3.08
C PRO A 38 -25.97 -6.18 -1.60
N SER A 39 -24.90 -6.92 -1.27
CA SER A 39 -24.53 -7.20 0.14
C SER A 39 -24.01 -5.96 0.90
N LEU A 40 -23.69 -4.87 0.20
CA LEU A 40 -23.20 -3.62 0.79
C LEU A 40 -24.30 -2.59 1.01
N ALA A 41 -25.50 -2.80 0.42
CA ALA A 41 -26.60 -1.85 0.52
C ALA A 41 -27.03 -1.64 1.97
N GLY A 42 -27.06 -0.37 2.40
CA GLY A 42 -27.50 0.02 3.75
C GLY A 42 -26.50 -0.28 4.88
N ARG A 43 -25.35 -0.87 4.58
CA ARG A 43 -24.29 -1.12 5.57
C ARG A 43 -23.39 0.11 5.73
N THR A 44 -22.83 0.27 6.93
CA THR A 44 -21.67 1.14 7.18
C THR A 44 -20.44 0.25 7.29
N ILE A 45 -19.43 0.48 6.44
CA ILE A 45 -18.21 -0.31 6.33
C ILE A 45 -17.13 0.25 7.26
N LYS A 46 -16.53 -0.59 8.08
CA LYS A 46 -15.43 -0.23 8.98
C LYS A 46 -14.10 -0.37 8.29
N VAL A 47 -13.37 0.76 8.15
CA VAL A 47 -12.03 0.81 7.58
C VAL A 47 -11.01 0.87 8.70
N GLY A 48 -10.23 -0.18 8.87
CA GLY A 48 -9.19 -0.30 9.90
C GLY A 48 -7.91 0.40 9.50
N ALA A 49 -7.40 1.28 10.38
CA ALA A 49 -6.10 1.94 10.26
C ALA A 49 -5.47 2.17 11.63
N ASP A 50 -4.15 2.20 11.69
CA ASP A 50 -3.36 2.58 12.86
C ASP A 50 -2.90 4.04 12.70
N PRO A 51 -3.40 4.98 13.53
CA PRO A 51 -3.05 6.39 13.41
C PRO A 51 -1.61 6.71 13.84
N GLN A 52 -0.73 5.73 13.88
CA GLN A 52 0.69 5.85 14.19
C GLN A 52 1.59 5.41 13.01
N THR A 53 1.04 5.33 11.80
CA THR A 53 1.74 4.92 10.58
C THR A 53 1.84 6.06 9.56
N PRO A 54 2.44 7.24 9.89
CA PRO A 54 2.64 8.29 8.91
C PRO A 54 3.57 7.79 7.78
N PRO A 55 3.35 8.18 6.52
CA PRO A 55 2.32 9.12 6.03
C PRO A 55 0.97 8.47 5.66
N TYR A 56 0.76 7.17 5.96
CA TYR A 56 -0.41 6.40 5.55
C TYR A 56 -1.64 6.67 6.40
N ALA A 57 -1.50 6.63 7.73
CA ALA A 57 -2.53 7.03 8.69
C ALA A 57 -1.89 7.73 9.89
N MET A 58 -2.42 8.89 10.26
CA MET A 58 -1.93 9.68 11.40
C MET A 58 -3.01 10.60 11.94
N ARG A 59 -2.85 11.04 13.20
CA ARG A 59 -3.70 12.08 13.77
C ARG A 59 -3.41 13.42 13.08
N ASP A 60 -4.47 14.19 12.81
CA ASP A 60 -4.34 15.55 12.33
C ASP A 60 -3.75 16.44 13.45
N GLY A 61 -2.70 17.19 13.16
CA GLY A 61 -2.08 18.09 14.13
C GLY A 61 -2.97 19.26 14.56
N ALA A 62 -3.98 19.63 13.76
CA ALA A 62 -4.94 20.69 14.07
C ALA A 62 -6.19 20.16 14.80
N ASP A 63 -6.58 18.92 14.55
CA ASP A 63 -7.70 18.25 15.21
C ASP A 63 -7.36 16.80 15.50
N PHE A 64 -6.95 16.52 16.73
CA PHE A 64 -6.52 15.19 17.16
C PHE A 64 -7.61 14.10 17.05
N ASN A 65 -8.88 14.48 16.94
CA ASN A 65 -9.97 13.53 16.72
C ASN A 65 -10.06 13.07 15.27
N LYS A 66 -9.47 13.83 14.36
CA LYS A 66 -9.42 13.51 12.94
C LYS A 66 -8.22 12.64 12.61
N VAL A 67 -8.42 11.68 11.72
CA VAL A 67 -7.34 10.88 11.12
C VAL A 67 -7.18 11.29 9.66
N ILE A 68 -5.96 11.47 9.25
CA ILE A 68 -5.53 11.82 7.89
C ILE A 68 -4.41 10.89 7.45
N GLY A 69 -4.09 10.88 6.19
CA GLY A 69 -3.01 10.07 5.64
C GLY A 69 -3.34 9.64 4.22
N SER A 70 -2.35 9.14 3.49
CA SER A 70 -2.56 8.73 2.09
C SER A 70 -3.56 7.60 1.96
N ASP A 71 -3.52 6.63 2.86
CA ASP A 71 -4.43 5.49 2.83
C ASP A 71 -5.82 5.86 3.34
N VAL A 72 -5.89 6.76 4.31
CA VAL A 72 -7.17 7.31 4.80
C VAL A 72 -7.87 8.11 3.69
N ASP A 73 -7.16 9.04 3.06
CA ASP A 73 -7.72 9.85 1.97
C ASP A 73 -8.10 8.98 0.76
N LEU A 74 -7.28 7.96 0.43
CA LEU A 74 -7.57 7.04 -0.66
C LEU A 74 -8.80 6.17 -0.36
N ALA A 75 -8.92 5.66 0.87
CA ALA A 75 -10.09 4.90 1.30
C ALA A 75 -11.38 5.74 1.20
N HIS A 76 -11.35 6.99 1.67
CA HIS A 76 -12.48 7.91 1.51
C HIS A 76 -12.83 8.12 0.04
N ALA A 77 -11.86 8.47 -0.80
CA ALA A 77 -12.09 8.72 -2.22
C ALA A 77 -12.71 7.52 -2.94
N VAL A 78 -12.19 6.32 -2.70
CA VAL A 78 -12.65 5.08 -3.32
C VAL A 78 -14.05 4.68 -2.86
N LEU A 79 -14.30 4.73 -1.55
CA LEU A 79 -15.58 4.31 -0.99
C LEU A 79 -16.70 5.31 -1.29
N ASP A 80 -16.40 6.62 -1.28
CA ASP A 80 -17.34 7.67 -1.71
C ASP A 80 -17.69 7.53 -3.20
N CYS A 81 -16.69 7.24 -4.05
CA CYS A 81 -16.90 6.96 -5.47
C CYS A 81 -17.86 5.79 -5.70
N ALA A 82 -17.75 4.73 -4.89
CA ALA A 82 -18.64 3.60 -4.93
C ALA A 82 -19.99 3.84 -4.22
N GLY A 83 -20.16 4.95 -3.50
CA GLY A 83 -21.37 5.25 -2.70
C GLY A 83 -21.49 4.45 -1.41
N ILE A 84 -20.38 3.96 -0.88
CA ILE A 84 -20.32 3.13 0.32
C ILE A 84 -20.24 4.01 1.57
N LYS A 85 -21.21 3.90 2.46
CA LYS A 85 -21.11 4.47 3.80
C LYS A 85 -19.98 3.80 4.57
N HIS A 86 -19.09 4.60 5.16
CA HIS A 86 -17.96 4.04 5.90
C HIS A 86 -17.58 4.89 7.11
N GLU A 87 -16.84 4.27 8.02
CA GLU A 87 -16.27 4.89 9.21
C GLU A 87 -14.86 4.33 9.46
N MET A 88 -13.97 5.16 10.04
CA MET A 88 -12.64 4.70 10.42
C MET A 88 -12.71 3.93 11.73
N PHE A 89 -12.15 2.71 11.73
CA PHE A 89 -11.92 1.89 12.92
C PHE A 89 -10.42 1.99 13.27
N LEU A 90 -10.11 2.65 14.38
CA LEU A 90 -8.73 2.89 14.79
C LEU A 90 -8.26 1.81 15.76
N GLY A 91 -7.13 1.19 15.44
CA GLY A 91 -6.53 0.14 16.24
C GLY A 91 -5.02 0.01 15.99
N GLY A 92 -4.31 -0.68 16.87
CA GLY A 92 -2.90 -0.99 16.63
C GLY A 92 -2.72 -1.92 15.43
N TRP A 93 -1.72 -1.66 14.60
CA TRP A 93 -1.48 -2.33 13.31
C TRP A 93 -1.52 -3.87 13.42
N SER A 94 -0.86 -4.45 14.42
CA SER A 94 -0.80 -5.91 14.62
C SER A 94 -2.17 -6.55 14.93
N GLY A 95 -3.13 -5.77 15.44
CA GLY A 95 -4.48 -6.23 15.75
C GLY A 95 -5.45 -6.16 14.58
N LEU A 96 -5.15 -5.33 13.55
CA LEU A 96 -6.08 -5.08 12.45
C LEU A 96 -6.25 -6.28 11.52
N MET A 97 -5.18 -7.05 11.26
CA MET A 97 -5.27 -8.24 10.40
C MET A 97 -6.21 -9.31 10.99
N PRO A 98 -6.03 -9.77 12.25
CA PRO A 98 -6.97 -10.72 12.84
C PRO A 98 -8.39 -10.15 13.00
N ALA A 99 -8.56 -8.86 13.26
CA ALA A 99 -9.85 -8.21 13.33
C ALA A 99 -10.58 -8.24 11.97
N THR A 100 -9.86 -8.05 10.86
CA THR A 100 -10.41 -8.12 9.50
C THR A 100 -10.73 -9.56 9.11
N ALA A 101 -9.84 -10.50 9.35
CA ALA A 101 -10.08 -11.92 9.12
C ALA A 101 -11.27 -12.45 9.93
N GLY A 102 -11.45 -11.96 11.16
CA GLY A 102 -12.59 -12.26 12.04
C GLY A 102 -13.90 -11.54 11.66
N GLY A 103 -13.84 -10.50 10.81
CA GLY A 103 -15.00 -9.71 10.38
C GLY A 103 -15.44 -8.65 11.39
N GLN A 104 -14.61 -8.27 12.36
CA GLN A 104 -14.83 -7.13 13.26
C GLN A 104 -14.56 -5.80 12.55
N VAL A 105 -13.64 -5.81 11.60
CA VAL A 105 -13.28 -4.75 10.67
C VAL A 105 -13.57 -5.27 9.27
N ASP A 106 -14.15 -4.44 8.39
CA ASP A 106 -14.50 -4.86 7.03
C ASP A 106 -13.32 -4.75 6.07
N ILE A 107 -12.51 -3.69 6.20
CA ILE A 107 -11.33 -3.42 5.36
C ILE A 107 -10.15 -3.11 6.26
N PHE A 108 -9.00 -3.73 6.03
CA PHE A 108 -7.72 -3.26 6.54
C PHE A 108 -7.04 -2.43 5.45
N TRP A 109 -6.94 -1.11 5.65
CA TRP A 109 -6.36 -0.17 4.68
C TRP A 109 -5.36 0.74 5.38
N ASP A 110 -4.15 0.25 5.55
CA ASP A 110 -3.05 0.94 6.21
C ASP A 110 -1.73 0.24 5.89
N ASN A 111 -1.19 0.52 4.69
CA ASN A 111 0.10 0.03 4.24
C ASN A 111 0.27 -1.49 4.41
N LEU A 112 -0.78 -2.26 4.12
CA LEU A 112 -0.75 -3.71 4.30
C LEU A 112 -0.09 -4.40 3.11
N TYR A 113 1.10 -4.94 3.31
CA TYR A 113 1.82 -5.72 2.31
C TYR A 113 1.09 -7.04 2.02
N TYR A 114 0.89 -7.31 0.74
CA TYR A 114 0.47 -8.62 0.30
C TYR A 114 1.59 -9.64 0.50
N THR A 115 1.26 -10.76 1.10
CA THR A 115 2.10 -11.96 1.13
C THR A 115 1.23 -13.19 0.93
N PRO A 116 1.76 -14.31 0.35
CA PRO A 116 0.99 -15.55 0.22
C PRO A 116 0.44 -16.06 1.54
N GLU A 117 1.13 -15.85 2.65
CA GLU A 117 0.67 -16.26 3.98
C GLU A 117 -0.57 -15.46 4.43
N ARG A 118 -0.55 -14.15 4.24
CA ARG A 118 -1.70 -13.27 4.56
C ARG A 118 -2.88 -13.53 3.63
N ALA A 119 -2.62 -13.87 2.37
CA ALA A 119 -3.65 -14.20 1.38
C ALA A 119 -4.45 -15.47 1.70
N LYS A 120 -3.99 -16.30 2.62
CA LYS A 120 -4.79 -17.42 3.15
C LYS A 120 -6.02 -16.97 3.93
N GLN A 121 -6.01 -15.76 4.48
CA GLN A 121 -7.06 -15.22 5.35
C GLN A 121 -7.76 -13.99 4.78
N LEU A 122 -7.10 -13.24 3.89
CA LEU A 122 -7.56 -11.97 3.34
C LEU A 122 -7.46 -11.97 1.82
N ASP A 123 -8.39 -11.26 1.17
CA ASP A 123 -8.33 -10.92 -0.25
C ASP A 123 -7.95 -9.45 -0.39
N TYR A 124 -7.21 -9.08 -1.45
CA TYR A 124 -6.57 -7.78 -1.60
C TYR A 124 -6.97 -7.07 -2.88
N VAL A 125 -7.03 -5.75 -2.84
CA VAL A 125 -6.95 -4.89 -4.02
C VAL A 125 -5.64 -4.09 -3.93
N MET A 126 -4.71 -4.36 -4.85
CA MET A 126 -3.40 -3.71 -4.88
C MET A 126 -3.52 -2.28 -5.38
N TYR A 127 -2.71 -1.36 -4.82
CA TYR A 127 -2.67 0.04 -5.26
C TYR A 127 -1.28 0.68 -5.24
N MET A 128 -0.30 0.04 -4.56
CA MET A 128 1.05 0.61 -4.41
C MET A 128 2.12 -0.47 -4.35
N GLN A 129 3.35 -0.16 -4.76
CA GLN A 129 4.53 -1.00 -4.54
C GLN A 129 5.00 -0.87 -3.09
N ALA A 130 5.59 -1.94 -2.57
CA ALA A 130 6.13 -1.99 -1.23
C ALA A 130 7.65 -1.86 -1.22
N ALA A 131 8.17 -1.05 -0.31
CA ALA A 131 9.60 -0.96 -0.04
C ALA A 131 9.84 -0.78 1.45
N THR A 132 10.87 -1.43 1.98
CA THR A 132 11.29 -1.30 3.37
C THR A 132 12.49 -0.35 3.49
N GLY A 133 12.47 0.51 4.48
CA GLY A 133 13.60 1.35 4.90
C GLY A 133 14.20 0.88 6.22
N ALA A 134 15.46 1.20 6.43
CA ALA A 134 16.18 0.97 7.67
C ALA A 134 16.54 2.33 8.29
N LEU A 135 15.87 2.70 9.37
CA LEU A 135 16.14 3.91 10.15
C LEU A 135 17.27 3.64 11.14
N THR A 136 18.23 4.54 11.22
CA THR A 136 19.29 4.53 12.25
C THR A 136 19.49 5.92 12.84
N GLN A 137 20.28 6.03 13.90
CA GLN A 137 20.72 7.32 14.38
C GLN A 137 21.58 8.04 13.34
N ALA A 138 21.54 9.38 13.32
CA ALA A 138 22.35 10.18 12.40
C ALA A 138 23.83 9.83 12.51
N GLY A 139 24.52 9.72 11.36
CA GLY A 139 25.90 9.27 11.25
C GLY A 139 26.09 7.75 11.24
N ASN A 140 25.01 6.97 11.27
CA ASN A 140 25.01 5.51 11.20
C ASN A 140 26.15 4.87 12.04
N PRO A 141 26.08 4.92 13.38
CA PRO A 141 27.21 4.57 14.26
C PRO A 141 27.78 3.17 14.04
N LYS A 142 26.93 2.25 13.59
CA LYS A 142 27.32 0.85 13.28
C LYS A 142 27.76 0.64 11.82
N LYS A 143 27.66 1.68 10.98
CA LYS A 143 28.00 1.63 9.55
C LYS A 143 27.27 0.51 8.79
N ILE A 144 26.03 0.25 9.15
CA ILE A 144 25.19 -0.79 8.52
C ILE A 144 24.64 -0.19 7.23
N THR A 145 25.00 -0.77 6.08
CA THR A 145 24.63 -0.28 4.75
C THR A 145 23.71 -1.23 3.98
N SER A 146 23.47 -2.41 4.52
CA SER A 146 22.51 -3.39 3.99
C SER A 146 22.12 -4.38 5.09
N ILE A 147 21.10 -5.19 4.83
CA ILE A 147 20.69 -6.22 5.77
C ILE A 147 21.77 -7.31 5.91
N GLU A 148 22.50 -7.61 4.84
CA GLU A 148 23.58 -8.62 4.82
C GLU A 148 24.79 -8.19 5.67
N THR A 149 25.03 -6.88 5.81
CA THR A 149 26.15 -6.33 6.61
C THR A 149 25.83 -6.16 8.09
N SER A 150 24.65 -6.61 8.54
CA SER A 150 24.10 -6.30 9.87
C SER A 150 24.26 -7.40 10.92
N CYS A 151 25.07 -8.42 10.66
CA CYS A 151 25.32 -9.46 11.67
C CYS A 151 25.86 -8.86 12.98
N GLY A 152 25.28 -9.26 14.10
CA GLY A 152 25.58 -8.73 15.44
C GLY A 152 24.87 -7.42 15.81
N ALA A 153 24.03 -6.88 14.93
CA ALA A 153 23.24 -5.69 15.21
C ALA A 153 21.96 -6.01 16.01
N THR A 154 21.39 -4.99 16.61
CA THR A 154 20.07 -5.03 17.26
C THR A 154 19.05 -4.34 16.37
N TYR A 155 18.00 -5.07 15.99
CA TYR A 155 16.92 -4.60 15.11
C TYR A 155 15.63 -4.40 15.90
N ALA A 156 15.01 -3.24 15.73
CA ALA A 156 13.64 -2.98 16.10
C ALA A 156 12.74 -3.24 14.87
N VAL A 157 11.72 -4.06 15.02
CA VAL A 157 10.77 -4.42 13.95
C VAL A 157 9.35 -4.47 14.50
N GLY A 158 8.37 -4.10 13.68
CA GLY A 158 6.96 -4.21 14.06
C GLY A 158 6.54 -5.66 14.24
N LEU A 159 5.74 -5.95 15.25
CA LEU A 159 5.21 -7.29 15.50
C LEU A 159 4.30 -7.74 14.33
N GLY A 160 4.59 -8.90 13.75
CA GLY A 160 3.81 -9.49 12.64
C GLY A 160 4.08 -8.86 11.26
N THR A 161 5.10 -8.01 11.12
CA THR A 161 5.46 -7.38 9.85
C THR A 161 6.37 -8.25 8.98
N VAL A 162 6.50 -7.88 7.70
CA VAL A 162 7.46 -8.53 6.79
C VAL A 162 8.90 -8.23 7.18
N GLU A 163 9.15 -7.12 7.84
CA GLU A 163 10.46 -6.74 8.39
C GLU A 163 10.89 -7.66 9.52
N GLU A 164 9.96 -8.10 10.36
CA GLU A 164 10.24 -9.10 11.39
C GLU A 164 10.67 -10.43 10.75
N VAL A 165 9.97 -10.85 9.70
CA VAL A 165 10.33 -12.06 8.94
C VAL A 165 11.71 -11.92 8.29
N ALA A 166 12.00 -10.76 7.67
CA ALA A 166 13.29 -10.47 7.04
C ALA A 166 14.43 -10.47 8.08
N ALA A 167 14.25 -9.85 9.24
CA ALA A 167 15.24 -9.84 10.31
C ALA A 167 15.53 -11.25 10.85
N LYS A 168 14.49 -12.08 11.04
CA LYS A 168 14.65 -13.50 11.46
C LYS A 168 15.41 -14.32 10.43
N LYS A 169 15.14 -14.09 9.12
CA LYS A 169 15.86 -14.76 8.04
C LYS A 169 17.33 -14.37 8.04
N GLN A 170 17.64 -13.09 8.23
CA GLN A 170 19.03 -12.63 8.29
C GLN A 170 19.76 -13.11 9.55
N ASP A 171 19.08 -13.17 10.70
CA ASP A 171 19.64 -13.78 11.92
C ASP A 171 20.09 -15.23 11.67
N ALA A 172 19.24 -16.03 11.02
CA ALA A 172 19.56 -17.40 10.66
C ALA A 172 20.75 -17.47 9.66
N ALA A 173 20.81 -16.57 8.69
CA ALA A 173 21.92 -16.49 7.72
C ALA A 173 23.24 -16.15 8.42
N CYS A 174 23.25 -15.15 9.30
CA CYS A 174 24.45 -14.80 10.09
C CYS A 174 24.97 -15.99 10.90
N LYS A 175 24.08 -16.71 11.58
CA LYS A 175 24.44 -17.90 12.38
C LYS A 175 24.98 -19.05 11.52
N ALA A 176 24.40 -19.27 10.34
CA ALA A 176 24.89 -20.29 9.39
C ALA A 176 26.32 -19.98 8.90
N GLU A 177 26.71 -18.70 8.85
CA GLU A 177 28.06 -18.25 8.51
C GLU A 177 28.98 -18.14 9.74
N SER A 178 28.59 -18.66 10.89
CA SER A 178 29.33 -18.56 12.17
C SER A 178 29.62 -17.11 12.60
N LYS A 179 28.78 -16.18 12.19
CA LYS A 179 28.80 -14.76 12.60
C LYS A 179 27.84 -14.56 13.79
N PRO A 180 28.02 -13.45 14.56
CA PRO A 180 27.03 -13.07 15.56
C PRO A 180 25.64 -12.91 14.94
N GLY A 181 24.61 -13.49 15.57
CA GLY A 181 23.25 -13.33 15.12
C GLY A 181 22.71 -11.90 15.31
N ILE A 182 21.53 -11.63 14.79
CA ILE A 182 20.80 -10.37 15.00
C ILE A 182 19.98 -10.47 16.28
N THR A 183 20.05 -9.46 17.14
CA THR A 183 19.11 -9.32 18.25
C THR A 183 17.85 -8.65 17.74
N ILE A 184 16.69 -9.34 17.86
CA ILE A 184 15.41 -8.82 17.34
C ILE A 184 14.57 -8.33 18.52
N MET A 185 14.19 -7.06 18.50
CA MET A 185 13.28 -6.41 19.43
C MET A 185 11.99 -6.06 18.70
N THR A 186 10.91 -6.75 19.01
CA THR A 186 9.61 -6.39 18.43
C THR A 186 8.95 -5.25 19.20
N TYR A 187 8.24 -4.38 18.48
CA TYR A 187 7.47 -3.31 19.08
C TYR A 187 5.99 -3.40 18.66
N PRO A 188 5.05 -2.98 19.55
CA PRO A 188 3.62 -3.02 19.26
C PRO A 188 3.13 -1.82 18.46
N ASP A 189 3.84 -0.68 18.55
CA ASP A 189 3.49 0.59 17.92
C ASP A 189 4.74 1.35 17.45
N MET A 190 4.54 2.23 16.45
CA MET A 190 5.61 2.98 15.80
C MET A 190 6.42 3.84 16.78
N ALA A 191 5.75 4.48 17.74
CA ALA A 191 6.42 5.33 18.73
C ALA A 191 7.39 4.53 19.62
N ALA A 192 7.03 3.27 19.96
CA ALA A 192 7.92 2.37 20.68
C ALA A 192 9.15 2.00 19.85
N GLY A 193 8.97 1.69 18.56
CA GLY A 193 10.08 1.41 17.63
C GLY A 193 11.05 2.60 17.51
N ILE A 194 10.54 3.79 17.30
CA ILE A 194 11.33 5.03 17.21
C ILE A 194 12.15 5.25 18.49
N ARG A 195 11.54 5.05 19.68
CA ARG A 195 12.25 5.19 20.96
C ARG A 195 13.40 4.18 21.11
N LEU A 196 13.29 2.98 20.57
CA LEU A 196 14.39 1.99 20.61
C LEU A 196 15.62 2.49 19.85
N VAL A 197 15.46 3.08 18.67
CA VAL A 197 16.57 3.68 17.92
C VAL A 197 17.07 4.96 18.60
N GLN A 198 16.17 5.84 19.03
CA GLN A 198 16.53 7.10 19.65
C GLN A 198 17.38 6.90 20.90
N SER A 199 17.08 5.89 21.71
CA SER A 199 17.82 5.56 22.94
C SER A 199 19.08 4.73 22.71
N GLY A 200 19.38 4.33 21.46
CA GLY A 200 20.50 3.45 21.14
C GLY A 200 20.29 1.98 21.60
N ARG A 201 19.08 1.60 21.99
CA ARG A 201 18.76 0.20 22.34
C ARG A 201 18.61 -0.68 21.09
N ALA A 202 18.23 -0.10 19.97
CA ALA A 202 18.30 -0.72 18.65
C ALA A 202 19.23 0.08 17.75
N ASP A 203 20.03 -0.62 16.96
CA ASP A 203 20.93 -0.03 15.97
C ASP A 203 20.15 0.38 14.71
N ILE A 204 19.15 -0.41 14.36
CA ILE A 204 18.28 -0.26 13.17
C ILE A 204 16.82 -0.44 13.59
N MET A 205 15.94 0.39 13.03
CA MET A 205 14.51 0.11 12.95
C MET A 205 14.15 -0.14 11.49
N MET A 206 13.65 -1.33 11.18
CA MET A 206 13.12 -1.64 9.86
C MET A 206 11.62 -1.42 9.84
N THR A 207 11.16 -0.64 8.88
CA THR A 207 9.75 -0.40 8.61
C THR A 207 9.58 0.07 7.16
N ASP A 208 8.37 0.45 6.76
CA ASP A 208 8.11 0.96 5.42
C ASP A 208 9.03 2.14 5.05
N LEU A 209 9.42 2.18 3.77
CA LEU A 209 10.38 3.17 3.26
C LEU A 209 9.90 4.61 3.44
N ALA A 210 8.61 4.89 3.16
CA ALA A 210 8.09 6.26 3.24
C ALA A 210 8.08 6.76 4.70
N VAL A 211 7.81 5.87 5.67
CA VAL A 211 7.93 6.18 7.10
C VAL A 211 9.37 6.55 7.48
N VAL A 212 10.33 5.74 7.04
CA VAL A 212 11.77 6.00 7.30
C VAL A 212 12.21 7.32 6.67
N ASP A 213 11.84 7.56 5.42
CA ASP A 213 12.20 8.79 4.69
C ASP A 213 11.57 10.03 5.35
N GLN A 214 10.31 9.93 5.78
CA GLN A 214 9.63 11.01 6.50
C GLN A 214 10.32 11.33 7.83
N LEU A 215 10.63 10.30 8.64
CA LEU A 215 11.31 10.48 9.94
C LEU A 215 12.70 11.09 9.78
N ALA A 216 13.47 10.63 8.79
CA ALA A 216 14.81 11.16 8.51
C ALA A 216 14.76 12.61 7.99
N ALA A 217 13.79 12.93 7.13
CA ALA A 217 13.59 14.27 6.58
C ALA A 217 13.14 15.27 7.65
N ASP A 218 12.25 14.87 8.55
CA ASP A 218 11.74 15.74 9.62
C ASP A 218 12.74 15.93 10.77
N ASN A 219 13.65 14.96 10.97
CA ASN A 219 14.62 14.97 12.07
C ASN A 219 16.05 14.62 11.61
N PRO A 220 16.67 15.36 10.66
CA PRO A 220 17.93 14.96 10.01
C PRO A 220 19.16 15.00 10.94
N LYS A 221 19.05 15.65 12.12
CA LYS A 221 20.10 15.64 13.14
C LYS A 221 20.01 14.43 14.09
N THR A 222 18.89 13.70 14.04
CA THR A 222 18.61 12.58 14.95
C THR A 222 18.63 11.25 14.21
N TYR A 223 18.13 11.23 12.98
CA TYR A 223 17.94 10.00 12.19
C TYR A 223 18.47 10.15 10.77
N GLU A 224 18.84 9.01 10.20
CA GLU A 224 19.08 8.86 8.77
C GLU A 224 18.58 7.49 8.31
N ARG A 225 18.37 7.35 6.99
CA ARG A 225 18.13 6.06 6.38
C ARG A 225 19.46 5.36 6.12
N ALA A 226 19.72 4.24 6.79
CA ALA A 226 20.91 3.44 6.57
C ALA A 226 20.89 2.76 5.18
N TYR A 227 19.74 2.16 4.80
CA TYR A 227 19.55 1.52 3.50
C TYR A 227 18.04 1.36 3.19
N LYS A 228 17.74 0.90 1.98
CA LYS A 228 16.40 0.51 1.55
C LYS A 228 16.42 -0.87 0.87
N ILE A 229 15.28 -1.57 0.94
CA ILE A 229 15.05 -2.85 0.27
C ILE A 229 13.81 -2.68 -0.60
N LEU A 230 13.93 -2.92 -1.92
CA LEU A 230 12.79 -3.11 -2.80
C LEU A 230 12.28 -4.53 -2.57
N THR A 231 11.13 -4.68 -1.95
CA THR A 231 10.65 -5.98 -1.47
C THR A 231 10.10 -6.88 -2.58
N GLY A 232 9.72 -6.30 -3.72
CA GLY A 232 8.98 -6.98 -4.78
C GLY A 232 7.52 -7.28 -4.42
N PHE A 233 7.09 -6.90 -3.22
CA PHE A 233 5.68 -6.98 -2.81
C PHE A 233 4.90 -5.74 -3.24
N ASN A 234 3.58 -5.89 -3.27
CA ASN A 234 2.66 -4.76 -3.40
C ASN A 234 1.88 -4.58 -2.09
N ILE A 235 1.37 -3.37 -1.91
CA ILE A 235 0.49 -2.96 -0.84
C ILE A 235 -0.94 -2.94 -1.36
N GLY A 236 -1.89 -3.39 -0.55
CA GLY A 236 -3.29 -3.43 -0.93
C GLY A 236 -4.24 -3.16 0.23
N ALA A 237 -5.43 -2.67 -0.11
CA ALA A 237 -6.58 -2.71 0.77
C ALA A 237 -7.05 -4.16 0.88
N ALA A 238 -7.21 -4.67 2.11
CA ALA A 238 -7.55 -6.07 2.33
C ALA A 238 -8.91 -6.22 2.98
N VAL A 239 -9.65 -7.22 2.54
CA VAL A 239 -10.95 -7.61 3.09
C VAL A 239 -10.89 -9.06 3.58
N LYS A 240 -11.84 -9.46 4.43
CA LYS A 240 -12.00 -10.87 4.78
C LYS A 240 -12.11 -11.73 3.54
N LYS A 241 -11.41 -12.86 3.52
CA LYS A 241 -11.42 -13.80 2.39
C LYS A 241 -12.84 -14.20 1.99
N GLY A 242 -13.12 -14.12 0.69
CA GLY A 242 -14.42 -14.45 0.10
C GLY A 242 -15.44 -13.30 0.12
N ASN A 243 -15.11 -12.10 0.61
CA ASN A 243 -15.99 -10.93 0.55
C ASN A 243 -15.94 -10.26 -0.84
N ALA A 244 -16.52 -10.94 -1.84
CA ALA A 244 -16.37 -10.56 -3.24
C ALA A 244 -17.00 -9.19 -3.58
N ASP A 245 -18.17 -8.84 -3.02
CA ASP A 245 -18.82 -7.57 -3.30
C ASP A 245 -17.95 -6.39 -2.84
N LEU A 246 -17.42 -6.46 -1.60
CA LEU A 246 -16.59 -5.38 -1.08
C LEU A 246 -15.25 -5.30 -1.82
N LEU A 247 -14.63 -6.44 -2.12
CA LEU A 247 -13.39 -6.52 -2.89
C LEU A 247 -13.55 -5.87 -4.28
N ASN A 248 -14.62 -6.22 -5.00
CA ASN A 248 -14.91 -5.67 -6.33
C ASN A 248 -15.28 -4.18 -6.27
N ALA A 249 -16.03 -3.75 -5.26
CA ALA A 249 -16.37 -2.34 -5.08
C ALA A 249 -15.14 -1.47 -4.84
N ILE A 250 -14.17 -1.96 -4.04
CA ILE A 250 -12.88 -1.29 -3.83
C ILE A 250 -12.09 -1.23 -5.13
N ARG A 251 -12.00 -2.33 -5.90
CA ARG A 251 -11.30 -2.35 -7.19
C ARG A 251 -11.90 -1.35 -8.15
N ASP A 252 -13.21 -1.40 -8.38
CA ASP A 252 -13.89 -0.54 -9.34
C ASP A 252 -13.75 0.95 -8.97
N GLY A 253 -13.90 1.28 -7.67
CA GLY A 253 -13.67 2.64 -7.19
C GLY A 253 -12.22 3.08 -7.39
N LEU A 254 -11.25 2.20 -7.09
CA LEU A 254 -9.83 2.50 -7.24
C LEU A 254 -9.44 2.70 -8.72
N GLU A 255 -9.99 1.92 -9.65
CA GLU A 255 -9.79 2.11 -11.10
C GLU A 255 -10.24 3.51 -11.55
N VAL A 256 -11.37 4.02 -11.04
CA VAL A 256 -11.82 5.39 -11.32
C VAL A 256 -10.85 6.43 -10.75
N ILE A 257 -10.50 6.30 -9.47
CA ILE A 257 -9.57 7.22 -8.77
C ILE A 257 -8.18 7.24 -9.44
N GLN A 258 -7.73 6.12 -10.00
CA GLN A 258 -6.50 6.04 -10.77
C GLN A 258 -6.62 6.70 -12.15
N ALA A 259 -7.72 6.45 -12.87
CA ALA A 259 -7.97 7.04 -14.18
C ALA A 259 -8.02 8.57 -14.12
N ASP A 260 -8.61 9.14 -13.05
CA ASP A 260 -8.69 10.57 -12.79
C ASP A 260 -7.41 11.17 -12.17
N SER A 261 -6.35 10.37 -12.02
CA SER A 261 -5.09 10.76 -11.36
C SER A 261 -5.23 11.21 -9.90
N GLN A 262 -6.36 10.96 -9.27
CA GLN A 262 -6.63 11.38 -7.88
C GLN A 262 -5.72 10.64 -6.89
N GLN A 263 -5.40 9.35 -7.12
CA GLN A 263 -4.43 8.62 -6.28
C GLN A 263 -3.05 9.28 -6.32
N LYS A 264 -2.56 9.70 -7.50
CA LYS A 264 -1.27 10.42 -7.63
C LYS A 264 -1.28 11.75 -6.91
N ALA A 265 -2.40 12.47 -6.96
CA ALA A 265 -2.56 13.73 -6.22
C ALA A 265 -2.54 13.50 -4.69
N ILE A 266 -3.17 12.43 -4.21
CA ILE A 266 -3.11 12.01 -2.79
C ILE A 266 -1.67 11.65 -2.42
N PHE A 267 -0.97 10.85 -3.22
CA PHE A 267 0.44 10.49 -2.96
C PHE A 267 1.32 11.74 -2.87
N ALA A 268 1.19 12.68 -3.82
CA ALA A 268 1.94 13.93 -3.81
C ALA A 268 1.68 14.78 -2.55
N LYS A 269 0.42 14.84 -2.07
CA LYS A 269 0.05 15.52 -0.83
C LYS A 269 0.83 14.99 0.37
N TYR A 270 1.08 13.68 0.40
CA TYR A 270 1.78 13.00 1.51
C TYR A 270 3.25 12.69 1.18
N LYS A 271 3.81 13.30 0.13
CA LYS A 271 5.22 13.14 -0.30
C LYS A 271 5.59 11.68 -0.63
N ILE A 272 4.63 10.88 -1.05
CA ILE A 272 4.85 9.54 -1.61
C ILE A 272 5.10 9.69 -3.10
N ASP A 273 6.10 8.98 -3.61
CA ASP A 273 6.42 9.00 -5.05
C ASP A 273 5.24 8.46 -5.87
N ALA A 274 4.81 9.23 -6.87
CA ALA A 274 3.71 8.84 -7.75
C ALA A 274 4.00 7.55 -8.54
N ASP A 275 5.27 7.23 -8.77
CA ASP A 275 5.71 6.00 -9.45
C ASP A 275 5.54 4.74 -8.58
N MET A 276 5.25 4.91 -7.29
CA MET A 276 4.88 3.80 -6.42
C MET A 276 3.47 3.26 -6.71
N GLN A 277 2.62 4.00 -7.42
CA GLN A 277 1.30 3.52 -7.83
C GLN A 277 1.41 2.28 -8.73
N VAL A 278 0.61 1.25 -8.45
CA VAL A 278 0.38 0.13 -9.37
C VAL A 278 -1.08 0.11 -9.80
N PRO A 279 -1.40 -0.45 -10.98
CA PRO A 279 -2.79 -0.63 -11.38
C PRO A 279 -3.60 -1.39 -10.33
N ALA A 280 -4.87 -1.00 -10.15
CA ALA A 280 -5.80 -1.72 -9.31
C ALA A 280 -5.88 -3.20 -9.75
N ALA A 281 -5.53 -4.10 -8.85
CA ALA A 281 -5.51 -5.53 -9.17
C ALA A 281 -5.94 -6.36 -7.96
N VAL A 282 -6.88 -7.27 -8.17
CA VAL A 282 -7.31 -8.22 -7.15
C VAL A 282 -6.26 -9.32 -6.98
N ARG A 283 -6.00 -9.69 -5.71
CA ARG A 283 -5.19 -10.85 -5.32
C ARG A 283 -5.91 -11.63 -4.24
N THR A 284 -6.16 -12.91 -4.51
CA THR A 284 -6.87 -13.85 -3.62
C THR A 284 -6.04 -15.07 -3.25
N GLU A 285 -4.83 -15.20 -3.79
CA GLU A 285 -3.91 -16.32 -3.61
C GLU A 285 -2.48 -15.82 -3.37
#